data_29bae56a7a692654d2b337fc0eefa65f
#
_entry.id   29bae56a7a692654d2b337fc0eefa65f
#
_cell.length_a   1.000
_cell.length_b   1.000
_cell.length_c   1.000
_cell.angle_alpha   90.00
_cell.angle_beta   90.00
_cell.angle_gamma   90.00
#
_symmetry.space_group_name_H-M   'P 1'
#
loop_
_entity.id
_entity.type
_entity.pdbx_description
1 polymer ?
#
loop_
_entity_poly.entity_id
_entity_poly.type
_entity_poly.pdbx_seq_one_letter_code
_entity_poly.pdbx_strand_id
1 'polypeptide(L)'
;KEISYIHAEAYPAGELKHGPLALVTSSMPVVTVAPNDALLEKLKSNMQEVRARGGVLYVLADADTHIESSEGIHVIRMPEHYGALSPILHVLPLQLLAYHTACARGTDVDKPRNLAKSVTVE
;
A
#
# COMPACT_ATOMS: atom_id res chain seq x y z
N LYS A 1 7.83 -7.25 -0.86
CA LYS A 1 8.02 -8.73 -0.88
C LYS A 1 9.45 -9.17 -0.64
N GLU A 2 10.46 -8.44 -1.10
CA GLU A 2 11.88 -8.84 -1.10
C GLU A 2 12.47 -9.06 0.29
N ILE A 3 12.07 -8.27 1.28
CA ILE A 3 12.65 -8.33 2.63
C ILE A 3 11.74 -8.98 3.66
N SER A 4 10.43 -8.99 3.43
CA SER A 4 9.45 -9.61 4.35
C SER A 4 9.01 -11.01 3.91
N TYR A 5 9.29 -11.40 2.67
CA TYR A 5 8.87 -12.66 2.03
C TYR A 5 7.34 -12.84 2.01
N ILE A 6 6.61 -11.74 2.06
CA ILE A 6 5.16 -11.72 1.88
C ILE A 6 4.87 -11.43 0.41
N HIS A 7 3.98 -12.22 -0.19
CA HIS A 7 3.49 -11.91 -1.53
C HIS A 7 2.72 -10.59 -1.49
N ALA A 8 3.13 -9.63 -2.28
CA ALA A 8 2.51 -8.31 -2.39
C ALA A 8 2.51 -7.85 -3.84
N GLU A 9 1.39 -7.33 -4.29
CA GLU A 9 1.20 -6.79 -5.62
C GLU A 9 0.72 -5.34 -5.53
N ALA A 10 1.10 -4.52 -6.49
CA ALA A 10 0.66 -3.14 -6.60
C ALA A 10 -0.15 -2.94 -7.88
N TYR A 11 -1.28 -2.26 -7.75
CA TYR A 11 -2.17 -1.96 -8.87
C TYR A 11 -2.62 -0.50 -8.82
N PRO A 12 -2.84 0.16 -9.95
CA PRO A 12 -3.70 1.33 -9.99
C PRO A 12 -5.08 0.96 -9.44
N ALA A 13 -5.68 1.82 -8.61
CA ALA A 13 -6.92 1.47 -7.91
C ALA A 13 -8.06 1.09 -8.85
N GLY A 14 -8.15 1.73 -10.02
CA GLY A 14 -9.13 1.40 -11.04
C GLY A 14 -8.98 0.00 -11.65
N GLU A 15 -7.78 -0.57 -11.61
CA GLU A 15 -7.49 -1.90 -12.16
C GLU A 15 -7.90 -3.05 -11.21
N LEU A 16 -8.23 -2.75 -9.95
CA LEU A 16 -8.69 -3.78 -9.00
C LEU A 16 -9.89 -4.56 -9.52
N LYS A 17 -10.77 -3.92 -10.27
CA LYS A 17 -11.98 -4.52 -10.86
C LYS A 17 -11.68 -5.58 -11.93
N HIS A 18 -10.50 -5.58 -12.49
CA HIS A 18 -10.09 -6.47 -13.57
C HIS A 18 -9.45 -7.77 -13.08
N GLY A 19 -9.81 -8.22 -11.88
CA GLY A 19 -9.39 -9.50 -11.32
C GLY A 19 -8.94 -9.43 -9.87
N PRO A 20 -7.98 -8.55 -9.49
CA PRO A 20 -7.41 -8.55 -8.14
C PRO A 20 -8.44 -8.40 -7.02
N LEU A 21 -9.55 -7.71 -7.26
CA LEU A 21 -10.63 -7.52 -6.30
C LEU A 21 -11.26 -8.85 -5.82
N ALA A 22 -11.18 -9.90 -6.63
CA ALA A 22 -11.63 -11.25 -6.26
C ALA A 22 -10.79 -11.89 -5.14
N LEU A 23 -9.56 -11.40 -4.92
CA LEU A 23 -8.66 -11.88 -3.88
C LEU A 23 -8.86 -11.19 -2.54
N VAL A 24 -9.68 -10.15 -2.47
CA VAL A 24 -9.92 -9.38 -1.25
C VAL A 24 -10.68 -10.22 -0.24
N THR A 25 -10.11 -10.35 0.94
CA THR A 25 -10.69 -11.01 2.12
C THR A 25 -10.40 -10.20 3.37
N SER A 26 -11.03 -10.53 4.47
CA SER A 26 -10.77 -9.88 5.77
C SER A 26 -9.37 -10.14 6.32
N SER A 27 -8.68 -11.17 5.84
CA SER A 27 -7.32 -11.52 6.25
C SER A 27 -6.23 -10.95 5.34
N MET A 28 -6.61 -10.32 4.23
CA MET A 28 -5.67 -9.70 3.29
C MET A 28 -5.71 -8.18 3.44
N PRO A 29 -4.69 -7.56 4.04
CA PRO A 29 -4.65 -6.10 4.15
C PRO A 29 -4.46 -5.44 2.79
N VAL A 30 -5.18 -4.37 2.56
CA VAL A 30 -5.06 -3.54 1.36
C VAL A 30 -4.47 -2.19 1.75
N VAL A 31 -3.27 -1.90 1.27
CA VAL A 31 -2.63 -0.60 1.49
C VAL A 31 -2.99 0.33 0.34
N THR A 32 -3.55 1.48 0.65
CA THR A 32 -4.00 2.46 -0.32
C THR A 32 -3.22 3.75 -0.16
N VAL A 33 -2.66 4.25 -1.25
CA VAL A 33 -2.06 5.59 -1.31
C VAL A 33 -3.13 6.55 -1.84
N ALA A 34 -3.47 7.55 -1.05
CA ALA A 34 -4.57 8.48 -1.33
C ALA A 34 -4.08 9.94 -1.39
N PRO A 35 -3.40 10.33 -2.49
CA PRO A 35 -3.04 11.72 -2.71
C PRO A 35 -4.29 12.57 -2.94
N ASN A 36 -4.23 13.84 -2.53
CA ASN A 36 -5.31 14.79 -2.80
C ASN A 36 -5.18 15.34 -4.23
N ASP A 37 -5.69 14.58 -5.17
CA ASP A 37 -5.67 14.92 -6.58
C ASP A 37 -7.05 14.75 -7.24
N ALA A 38 -7.13 14.98 -8.53
CA ALA A 38 -8.36 14.87 -9.30
C ALA A 38 -8.99 13.45 -9.32
N LEU A 39 -8.25 12.44 -8.93
CA LEU A 39 -8.71 11.05 -8.89
C LEU A 39 -9.18 10.59 -7.51
N LEU A 40 -9.07 11.44 -6.48
CA LEU A 40 -9.38 11.07 -5.09
C LEU A 40 -10.80 10.50 -4.92
N GLU A 41 -11.79 11.11 -5.55
CA GLU A 41 -13.18 10.63 -5.43
C GLU A 41 -13.38 9.26 -6.10
N LYS A 42 -12.68 8.99 -7.20
CA LYS A 42 -12.67 7.65 -7.82
C LYS A 42 -11.97 6.64 -6.93
N LEU A 43 -10.88 7.04 -6.29
CA LEU A 43 -10.17 6.20 -5.33
C LEU A 43 -11.08 5.84 -4.15
N LYS A 44 -11.79 6.81 -3.55
CA LYS A 44 -12.76 6.56 -2.49
C LYS A 44 -13.82 5.54 -2.90
N SER A 45 -14.33 5.62 -4.12
CA SER A 45 -15.27 4.65 -4.66
C SER A 45 -14.65 3.24 -4.72
N ASN A 46 -13.40 3.10 -5.18
CA ASN A 46 -12.70 1.81 -5.20
C ASN A 46 -12.46 1.27 -3.77
N MET A 47 -12.16 2.14 -2.81
CA MET A 47 -12.03 1.76 -1.40
C MET A 47 -13.33 1.17 -0.86
N GLN A 48 -14.49 1.76 -1.19
CA GLN A 48 -15.79 1.21 -0.78
C GLN A 48 -16.04 -0.18 -1.37
N GLU A 49 -15.59 -0.44 -2.59
CA GLU A 49 -15.72 -1.77 -3.19
C GLU A 49 -14.87 -2.83 -2.47
N VAL A 50 -13.67 -2.45 -2.01
CA VAL A 50 -12.83 -3.31 -1.16
C VAL A 50 -13.54 -3.59 0.16
N ARG A 51 -14.10 -2.55 0.80
CA ARG A 51 -14.86 -2.68 2.06
C ARG A 51 -16.08 -3.58 1.91
N ALA A 52 -16.84 -3.42 0.85
CA ALA A 52 -18.03 -4.24 0.57
C ALA A 52 -17.72 -5.75 0.49
N ARG A 53 -16.47 -6.10 0.25
CA ARG A 53 -15.97 -7.50 0.23
C ARG A 53 -15.29 -7.93 1.53
N GLY A 54 -15.43 -7.13 2.58
CA GLY A 54 -14.82 -7.41 3.89
C GLY A 54 -13.33 -7.08 3.98
N GLY A 55 -12.75 -6.43 2.98
CA GLY A 55 -11.34 -6.05 3.00
C GLY A 55 -11.02 -5.01 4.08
N VAL A 56 -9.83 -5.06 4.64
CA VAL A 56 -9.32 -4.08 5.60
C VAL A 56 -8.34 -3.15 4.90
N LEU A 57 -8.59 -1.85 4.99
CA LEU A 57 -7.82 -0.80 4.32
C LEU A 57 -6.88 -0.10 5.30
N TYR A 58 -5.64 0.08 4.89
CA TYR A 58 -4.65 0.95 5.50
C TYR A 58 -4.34 2.08 4.51
N VAL A 59 -4.79 3.29 4.82
CA VAL A 59 -4.82 4.40 3.87
C VAL A 59 -3.77 5.44 4.23
N LEU A 60 -2.83 5.65 3.34
CA LEU A 60 -1.85 6.73 3.43
C LEU A 60 -2.49 7.95 2.76
N ALA A 61 -3.13 8.79 3.56
CA ALA A 61 -3.95 9.91 3.09
C ALA A 61 -3.25 11.25 3.31
N ASP A 62 -3.25 12.10 2.31
CA ASP A 62 -2.74 13.46 2.46
C ASP A 62 -3.48 14.22 3.56
N ALA A 63 -2.78 15.17 4.20
CA ALA A 63 -3.28 15.90 5.37
C ALA A 63 -4.61 16.61 5.11
N ASP A 64 -4.83 17.06 3.89
CA ASP A 64 -5.98 17.83 3.45
C ASP A 64 -7.10 16.99 2.81
N THR A 65 -7.00 15.65 2.84
CA THR A 65 -8.07 14.78 2.35
C THR A 65 -9.14 14.56 3.44
N HIS A 66 -10.40 14.47 3.01
CA HIS A 66 -11.52 14.10 3.87
C HIS A 66 -11.73 12.58 3.88
N ILE A 67 -10.73 11.84 4.36
CA ILE A 67 -10.81 10.40 4.60
C ILE A 67 -10.57 10.18 6.09
N GLU A 68 -11.53 9.59 6.80
CA GLU A 68 -11.44 9.34 8.23
C GLU A 68 -11.37 7.85 8.52
N SER A 69 -10.71 7.52 9.63
CA SER A 69 -10.70 6.15 10.13
C SER A 69 -12.10 5.71 10.55
N SER A 70 -12.45 4.48 10.21
CA SER A 70 -13.71 3.85 10.57
C SER A 70 -13.49 2.34 10.67
N GLU A 71 -14.56 1.58 10.90
CA GLU A 71 -14.44 0.13 10.93
C GLU A 71 -13.84 -0.42 9.63
N GLY A 72 -12.68 -1.07 9.76
CA GLY A 72 -11.92 -1.63 8.64
C GLY A 72 -11.24 -0.62 7.72
N ILE A 73 -11.19 0.65 8.11
CA ILE A 73 -10.40 1.69 7.44
C ILE A 73 -9.50 2.35 8.47
N HIS A 74 -8.20 2.15 8.34
CA HIS A 74 -7.17 2.73 9.18
C HIS A 74 -6.43 3.81 8.40
N VAL A 75 -6.56 5.06 8.83
CA VAL A 75 -5.94 6.20 8.13
C VAL A 75 -4.64 6.61 8.80
N ILE A 76 -3.60 6.71 8.00
CA ILE A 76 -2.31 7.28 8.36
C ILE A 76 -2.19 8.59 7.61
N ARG A 77 -2.15 9.71 8.35
CA ARG A 77 -2.03 11.04 7.74
C ARG A 77 -0.62 11.29 7.25
N MET A 78 -0.53 11.66 6.00
CA MET A 78 0.69 12.10 5.35
C MET A 78 0.82 13.62 5.49
N PRO A 79 2.05 14.16 5.46
CA PRO A 79 2.23 15.60 5.36
C PRO A 79 1.63 16.14 4.04
N GLU A 80 1.46 17.45 3.95
CA GLU A 80 1.07 18.10 2.71
C GLU A 80 2.00 17.68 1.57
N HIS A 81 1.41 17.40 0.41
CA HIS A 81 2.20 17.07 -0.76
C HIS A 81 2.38 18.29 -1.67
N TYR A 82 3.42 18.24 -2.47
CA TYR A 82 3.80 19.32 -3.38
C TYR A 82 3.65 18.88 -4.85
N GLY A 83 2.42 18.61 -5.27
CA GLY A 83 2.10 18.29 -6.66
C GLY A 83 2.93 17.12 -7.22
N ALA A 84 3.74 17.38 -8.23
CA ALA A 84 4.54 16.36 -8.91
C ALA A 84 5.58 15.63 -8.01
N LEU A 85 5.89 16.14 -6.84
CA LEU A 85 6.78 15.49 -5.87
C LEU A 85 6.04 14.50 -4.95
N SER A 86 4.72 14.43 -5.02
CA SER A 86 3.88 13.54 -4.22
C SER A 86 4.38 12.08 -4.21
N PRO A 87 4.77 11.45 -5.34
CA PRO A 87 5.24 10.07 -5.32
C PRO A 87 6.50 9.85 -4.46
N ILE A 88 7.39 10.85 -4.37
CA ILE A 88 8.60 10.78 -3.53
C ILE A 88 8.21 10.73 -2.04
N LEU A 89 7.23 11.53 -1.64
CA LEU A 89 6.74 11.55 -0.25
C LEU A 89 5.98 10.27 0.08
N HIS A 90 5.11 9.80 -0.81
CA HIS A 90 4.28 8.63 -0.56
C HIS A 90 5.05 7.30 -0.58
N VAL A 91 6.22 7.23 -1.21
CA VAL A 91 7.04 6.01 -1.17
C VAL A 91 7.69 5.79 0.20
N LEU A 92 7.98 6.85 0.96
CA LEU A 92 8.66 6.75 2.25
C LEU A 92 7.90 5.89 3.27
N PRO A 93 6.60 6.10 3.54
CA PRO A 93 5.86 5.24 4.45
C PRO A 93 5.72 3.80 3.94
N LEU A 94 5.73 3.58 2.63
CA LEU A 94 5.73 2.23 2.06
C LEU A 94 7.07 1.52 2.31
N GLN A 95 8.19 2.23 2.23
CA GLN A 95 9.51 1.70 2.60
C GLN A 95 9.56 1.38 4.10
N LEU A 96 9.06 2.27 4.97
CA LEU A 96 8.96 2.02 6.40
C LEU A 96 8.04 0.83 6.72
N LEU A 97 6.91 0.72 6.04
CA LEU A 97 6.02 -0.43 6.17
C LEU A 97 6.74 -1.74 5.82
N ALA A 98 7.46 -1.76 4.71
CA ALA A 98 8.23 -2.94 4.30
C ALA A 98 9.29 -3.30 5.34
N TYR A 99 10.04 -2.32 5.84
CA TYR A 99 11.06 -2.50 6.88
C TYR A 99 10.45 -3.05 8.17
N HIS A 100 9.45 -2.38 8.74
CA HIS A 100 8.85 -2.80 10.00
C HIS A 100 8.14 -4.16 9.89
N THR A 101 7.53 -4.46 8.75
CA THR A 101 6.93 -5.77 8.50
C THR A 101 7.99 -6.87 8.48
N ALA A 102 9.13 -6.63 7.84
CA ALA A 102 10.25 -7.57 7.83
C ALA A 102 10.81 -7.78 9.24
N CYS A 103 11.03 -6.70 10.00
CA CYS A 103 11.47 -6.80 11.40
C CYS A 103 10.48 -7.58 12.27
N ALA A 104 9.17 -7.33 12.13
CA ALA A 104 8.13 -8.04 12.87
C ALA A 104 8.09 -9.54 12.55
N ARG A 105 8.48 -9.92 11.33
CA ARG A 105 8.63 -11.31 10.90
C ARG A 105 9.96 -11.95 11.33
N GLY A 106 10.90 -11.17 11.86
CA GLY A 106 12.23 -11.64 12.22
C GLY A 106 13.14 -11.94 11.03
N THR A 107 12.88 -11.32 9.87
CA THR A 107 13.73 -11.48 8.69
C THR A 107 14.89 -10.49 8.72
N ASP A 108 16.02 -10.87 8.13
CA ASP A 108 17.18 -9.97 7.99
C ASP A 108 16.92 -8.97 6.87
N VAL A 109 16.76 -7.70 7.23
CA VAL A 109 16.48 -6.61 6.29
C VAL A 109 17.71 -6.18 5.50
N ASP A 110 18.91 -6.42 6.03
CA ASP A 110 20.17 -6.01 5.41
C ASP A 110 20.70 -7.07 4.45
N LYS A 111 20.38 -8.34 4.72
CA LYS A 111 20.83 -9.49 3.92
C LYS A 111 19.66 -10.41 3.57
N PRO A 112 18.68 -9.92 2.78
CA PRO A 112 17.57 -10.76 2.37
C PRO A 112 18.06 -11.91 1.49
N ARG A 113 17.42 -13.07 1.63
CA ARG A 113 17.75 -14.27 0.85
C ARG A 113 17.36 -14.08 -0.63
N ASN A 114 18.06 -14.79 -1.51
CA ASN A 114 17.77 -14.83 -2.95
C ASN A 114 17.81 -13.45 -3.65
N LEU A 115 18.48 -12.48 -3.06
CA LEU A 115 18.76 -11.20 -3.70
C LEU A 115 20.18 -11.20 -4.24
N ALA A 116 20.33 -11.53 -5.50
CA ALA A 116 21.55 -11.29 -6.25
C ALA A 116 21.30 -10.16 -7.25
N LYS A 117 21.99 -9.04 -7.08
CA LYS A 117 21.91 -7.90 -8.02
C LYS A 117 22.62 -8.18 -9.34
N SER A 118 23.53 -9.13 -9.36
CA SER A 118 24.04 -9.74 -10.58
C SER A 118 24.36 -11.21 -10.28
N VAL A 119 23.79 -12.10 -11.06
CA VAL A 119 24.17 -13.51 -11.07
C VAL A 119 25.04 -13.71 -12.29
N THR A 120 26.34 -13.86 -12.09
CA THR A 120 27.20 -14.44 -13.10
C THR A 120 27.12 -15.96 -12.89
N VAL A 121 26.36 -16.62 -13.72
CA VAL A 121 26.43 -18.07 -13.86
C VAL A 121 27.45 -18.32 -14.94
N GLU A 122 28.62 -18.81 -14.55
CA GLU A 122 29.56 -19.41 -15.49
C GLU A 122 29.12 -20.84 -15.81
#